data_503ebecf81b8c0b79de8509971f72057
#
_entry.id   503ebecf81b8c0b79de8509971f72057
#
_cell.length_a   1.000
_cell.length_b   1.000
_cell.length_c   1.000
_cell.angle_alpha   90.00
_cell.angle_beta   90.00
_cell.angle_gamma   90.00
#
_symmetry.space_group_name_H-M   'P 1'
#
loop_
_entity.id
_entity.type
_entity.pdbx_description
1 polymer ?
#
loop_
_entity_poly.entity_id
_entity_poly.type
_entity_poly.pdbx_seq_one_letter_code
_entity_poly.pdbx_strand_id
1 'polypeptide(L)'
;MSLARLVITAVTVEKRSKSAVARDYGITRFWVQTLVKRFEAEGEAAFQPRSRRPHSNPRAVSLEVEDQVVRLRKELSKQGLDAGAETIAAHLIVAVISPVPAVSTIWRILTRRGFVTPQPQKRPRSSWRSFCADQPNERWQADITHWRLADGSEVEILNILDDHSRVCIASVARRITTGVQVWVSFLAAFERWGVPAEVLTDNGAVFTAKQRGEGRVALEVQLGLRGVRVSHSRPYHPQTCGKVERFHQTQKKWLAAQPRAITIAGLQRQLNRFADYYNTVRPHRALGRRTPAQTYAARPKAVPTGPIIPTHYRVRQDRIDSGGSVTLRHNSRLHHIGLGARLAGTPVTLLIDNLHIRIIQRHTGQLIRELILDPSRDYQPRGLSPGPPKKTTATTPGPAPRSAPQRATAAVVKTGRRPPEGHRP
;
A
#
# COMPACT_ATOMS: atom_id res chain seq x y z
N MET A 1 -53.37 15.43 39.67
CA MET A 1 -53.80 16.66 38.92
C MET A 1 -52.58 17.58 38.85
N SER A 2 -52.28 18.25 37.73
CA SER A 2 -51.11 19.13 37.67
C SER A 2 -51.35 20.45 38.43
N LEU A 3 -50.27 21.02 39.02
CA LEU A 3 -50.36 22.32 39.71
C LEU A 3 -51.00 23.40 38.83
N ALA A 4 -50.70 23.41 37.54
CA ALA A 4 -51.31 24.36 36.62
C ALA A 4 -52.83 24.22 36.51
N ARG A 5 -53.38 22.99 36.54
CA ARG A 5 -54.81 22.75 36.52
C ARG A 5 -55.48 23.20 37.86
N LEU A 6 -54.85 22.90 39.00
CA LEU A 6 -55.33 23.35 40.28
C LEU A 6 -55.42 24.87 40.36
N VAL A 7 -54.37 25.57 39.89
CA VAL A 7 -54.36 27.04 39.86
C VAL A 7 -55.46 27.63 38.97
N ILE A 8 -55.67 27.05 37.78
CA ILE A 8 -56.75 27.50 36.89
C ILE A 8 -58.12 27.25 37.56
N THR A 9 -58.38 26.07 38.09
CA THR A 9 -59.65 25.79 38.78
C THR A 9 -59.90 26.76 39.92
N ALA A 10 -58.89 27.02 40.78
CA ALA A 10 -59.03 27.99 41.91
C ALA A 10 -59.37 29.41 41.44
N VAL A 11 -58.82 29.86 40.29
CA VAL A 11 -59.10 31.21 39.74
C VAL A 11 -60.42 31.26 38.99
N THR A 12 -60.70 30.29 38.10
CA THR A 12 -61.80 30.35 37.14
C THR A 12 -63.12 29.80 37.73
N VAL A 13 -63.08 28.70 38.53
CA VAL A 13 -64.22 28.04 39.09
C VAL A 13 -64.50 28.55 40.51
N GLU A 14 -63.49 28.55 41.38
CA GLU A 14 -63.61 28.96 42.77
C GLU A 14 -63.62 30.51 42.94
N LYS A 15 -63.39 31.27 41.88
CA LYS A 15 -63.36 32.75 41.79
C LYS A 15 -62.39 33.38 42.82
N ARG A 16 -61.34 32.70 43.21
CA ARG A 16 -60.32 33.20 44.13
C ARG A 16 -59.44 34.24 43.48
N SER A 17 -58.98 35.22 44.25
CA SER A 17 -58.07 36.22 43.69
C SER A 17 -56.73 35.63 43.30
N LYS A 18 -56.14 36.09 42.18
CA LYS A 18 -54.80 35.62 41.66
C LYS A 18 -53.71 35.76 42.75
N SER A 19 -53.83 36.78 43.62
CA SER A 19 -52.89 37.00 44.72
C SER A 19 -53.02 35.95 45.85
N ALA A 20 -54.31 35.55 46.23
CA ALA A 20 -54.52 34.50 47.16
C ALA A 20 -54.04 33.15 46.68
N VAL A 21 -54.38 32.78 45.45
CA VAL A 21 -53.89 31.55 44.75
C VAL A 21 -52.39 31.49 44.75
N ALA A 22 -51.73 32.62 44.43
CA ALA A 22 -50.27 32.67 44.38
C ALA A 22 -49.62 32.38 45.73
N ARG A 23 -50.19 32.91 46.83
CA ARG A 23 -49.74 32.65 48.23
C ARG A 23 -49.94 31.20 48.66
N ASP A 24 -51.11 30.69 48.39
CA ASP A 24 -51.53 29.35 48.90
C ASP A 24 -50.72 28.22 48.19
N TYR A 25 -50.39 28.41 46.91
CA TYR A 25 -49.62 27.43 46.16
C TYR A 25 -48.08 27.72 46.09
N GLY A 26 -47.62 28.78 46.79
CA GLY A 26 -46.19 29.12 46.88
C GLY A 26 -45.58 29.54 45.51
N ILE A 27 -46.39 30.16 44.66
CA ILE A 27 -45.99 30.56 43.30
C ILE A 27 -46.13 32.07 43.10
N THR A 28 -45.47 32.60 42.05
CA THR A 28 -45.54 34.05 41.79
C THR A 28 -46.88 34.45 41.18
N ARG A 29 -47.42 35.62 41.59
CA ARG A 29 -48.65 36.20 41.02
C ARG A 29 -48.50 36.38 39.48
N PHE A 30 -47.32 36.70 39.00
CA PHE A 30 -47.04 36.83 37.58
C PHE A 30 -47.25 35.48 36.86
N TRP A 31 -46.79 34.37 37.44
CA TRP A 31 -47.02 33.06 36.85
C TRP A 31 -48.50 32.71 36.78
N VAL A 32 -49.26 32.96 37.84
CA VAL A 32 -50.71 32.74 37.86
C VAL A 32 -51.39 33.58 36.78
N GLN A 33 -51.07 34.87 36.68
CA GLN A 33 -51.64 35.77 35.67
C GLN A 33 -51.30 35.30 34.23
N THR A 34 -50.07 34.88 33.99
CA THR A 34 -49.62 34.37 32.67
C THR A 34 -50.35 33.07 32.32
N LEU A 35 -50.51 32.17 33.27
CA LEU A 35 -51.22 30.92 33.08
C LEU A 35 -52.71 31.14 32.80
N VAL A 36 -53.37 32.04 33.50
CA VAL A 36 -54.79 32.37 33.29
C VAL A 36 -54.98 33.00 31.90
N LYS A 37 -54.20 34.01 31.52
CA LYS A 37 -54.25 34.60 30.18
C LYS A 37 -54.04 33.54 29.09
N ARG A 38 -53.13 32.62 29.32
CA ARG A 38 -52.87 31.55 28.37
C ARG A 38 -54.04 30.56 28.28
N PHE A 39 -54.66 30.23 29.42
CA PHE A 39 -55.82 29.36 29.41
C PHE A 39 -57.05 30.01 28.77
N GLU A 40 -57.25 31.30 28.97
CA GLU A 40 -58.31 32.08 28.28
C GLU A 40 -58.14 32.10 26.77
N ALA A 41 -56.86 32.09 26.28
CA ALA A 41 -56.58 32.15 24.86
C ALA A 41 -56.52 30.75 24.20
N GLU A 42 -56.03 29.74 24.87
CA GLU A 42 -55.64 28.41 24.31
C GLU A 42 -56.41 27.21 24.89
N GLY A 43 -57.26 27.44 25.93
CA GLY A 43 -57.99 26.40 26.61
C GLY A 43 -57.04 25.32 27.24
N GLU A 44 -57.41 24.07 27.11
CA GLU A 44 -56.61 22.90 27.62
C GLU A 44 -55.18 22.86 27.08
N ALA A 45 -54.92 23.43 25.90
CA ALA A 45 -53.56 23.48 25.35
C ALA A 45 -52.60 24.34 26.19
N ALA A 46 -53.12 25.20 27.06
CA ALA A 46 -52.33 25.98 28.02
C ALA A 46 -51.53 25.14 28.99
N PHE A 47 -51.95 23.91 29.27
CA PHE A 47 -51.26 23.00 30.19
C PHE A 47 -50.10 22.25 29.53
N GLN A 48 -49.98 22.28 28.20
CA GLN A 48 -48.86 21.68 27.51
C GLN A 48 -47.59 22.53 27.70
N PRO A 49 -46.45 21.93 28.00
CA PRO A 49 -45.20 22.66 28.10
C PRO A 49 -44.82 23.27 26.76
N ARG A 50 -44.57 24.58 26.71
CA ARG A 50 -44.05 25.25 25.49
C ARG A 50 -42.57 24.99 25.33
N SER A 51 -42.16 24.80 24.12
CA SER A 51 -40.76 24.75 23.78
C SER A 51 -40.06 26.05 24.19
N ARG A 52 -38.96 25.94 24.92
CA ARG A 52 -38.08 27.08 25.26
C ARG A 52 -37.12 27.42 24.15
N ARG A 53 -37.21 26.70 23.01
CA ARG A 53 -36.33 26.93 21.86
C ARG A 53 -36.64 28.28 21.21
N PRO A 54 -35.61 29.09 20.91
CA PRO A 54 -35.82 30.36 20.20
C PRO A 54 -36.53 30.12 18.86
N HIS A 55 -37.45 30.99 18.48
CA HIS A 55 -38.18 30.92 17.21
C HIS A 55 -37.31 31.23 16.02
N SER A 56 -36.22 32.00 16.20
CA SER A 56 -35.26 32.35 15.17
C SER A 56 -33.84 31.98 15.63
N ASN A 57 -32.97 31.65 14.69
CA ASN A 57 -31.56 31.48 14.92
C ASN A 57 -30.76 32.38 13.96
N PRO A 58 -30.40 33.60 14.39
CA PRO A 58 -29.67 34.55 13.55
C PRO A 58 -28.31 34.04 13.05
N ARG A 59 -27.76 33.03 13.72
CA ARG A 59 -26.50 32.37 13.36
C ARG A 59 -26.69 31.07 12.55
N ALA A 60 -27.91 30.84 12.04
CA ALA A 60 -28.15 29.71 11.15
C ALA A 60 -27.33 29.87 9.85
N VAL A 61 -26.78 28.74 9.39
CA VAL A 61 -26.15 28.68 8.06
C VAL A 61 -27.23 28.95 7.01
N SER A 62 -26.94 29.76 6.00
CA SER A 62 -27.87 30.02 4.90
C SER A 62 -28.17 28.73 4.12
N LEU A 63 -29.33 28.66 3.49
CA LEU A 63 -29.73 27.51 2.66
C LEU A 63 -28.76 27.30 1.50
N GLU A 64 -28.24 28.35 0.90
CA GLU A 64 -27.27 28.28 -0.20
C GLU A 64 -25.99 27.57 0.23
N VAL A 65 -25.44 27.92 1.41
CA VAL A 65 -24.23 27.26 1.96
C VAL A 65 -24.53 25.80 2.36
N GLU A 66 -25.73 25.54 2.87
CA GLU A 66 -26.15 24.17 3.17
C GLU A 66 -26.23 23.32 1.90
N ASP A 67 -26.79 23.85 0.82
CA ASP A 67 -26.89 23.16 -0.46
C ASP A 67 -25.52 22.96 -1.12
N GLN A 68 -24.58 23.89 -0.94
CA GLN A 68 -23.19 23.70 -1.34
C GLN A 68 -22.51 22.54 -0.58
N VAL A 69 -22.74 22.44 0.73
CA VAL A 69 -22.25 21.31 1.55
C VAL A 69 -22.80 19.98 1.00
N VAL A 70 -24.08 19.93 0.68
CA VAL A 70 -24.73 18.73 0.12
C VAL A 70 -24.19 18.40 -1.28
N ARG A 71 -24.02 19.40 -2.13
CA ARG A 71 -23.44 19.24 -3.46
C ARG A 71 -22.04 18.63 -3.39
N LEU A 72 -21.15 19.25 -2.63
CA LEU A 72 -19.79 18.75 -2.42
C LEU A 72 -19.79 17.32 -1.86
N ARG A 73 -20.69 17.00 -0.92
CA ARG A 73 -20.82 15.64 -0.40
C ARG A 73 -21.12 14.63 -1.49
N LYS A 74 -22.07 14.95 -2.39
CA LYS A 74 -22.46 14.08 -3.50
C LYS A 74 -21.34 13.93 -4.54
N GLU A 75 -20.75 15.04 -4.96
CA GLU A 75 -19.68 15.08 -5.97
C GLU A 75 -18.43 14.30 -5.52
N LEU A 76 -17.92 14.61 -4.33
CA LEU A 76 -16.76 13.90 -3.77
C LEU A 76 -17.03 12.40 -3.58
N SER A 77 -18.25 12.05 -3.13
CA SER A 77 -18.62 10.63 -2.96
C SER A 77 -18.68 9.92 -4.31
N LYS A 78 -19.23 10.54 -5.36
CA LYS A 78 -19.28 10.01 -6.73
C LYS A 78 -17.90 9.78 -7.31
N GLN A 79 -16.94 10.64 -6.99
CA GLN A 79 -15.56 10.53 -7.43
C GLN A 79 -14.72 9.54 -6.58
N GLY A 80 -15.32 8.91 -5.57
CA GLY A 80 -14.61 8.00 -4.66
C GLY A 80 -13.67 8.70 -3.67
N LEU A 81 -13.79 10.02 -3.55
CA LEU A 81 -12.96 10.84 -2.67
C LEU A 81 -13.49 10.88 -1.23
N ASP A 82 -12.68 11.41 -0.32
CA ASP A 82 -13.15 11.70 1.03
C ASP A 82 -14.20 12.82 0.99
N ALA A 83 -15.38 12.54 1.54
CA ALA A 83 -16.50 13.45 1.56
C ALA A 83 -17.02 13.73 2.99
N GLY A 84 -16.11 13.67 3.97
CA GLY A 84 -16.40 14.01 5.37
C GLY A 84 -16.49 15.51 5.60
N ALA A 85 -17.03 15.91 6.75
CA ALA A 85 -17.22 17.31 7.10
C ALA A 85 -15.92 18.13 7.06
N GLU A 86 -14.78 17.55 7.45
CA GLU A 86 -13.48 18.22 7.41
C GLU A 86 -13.00 18.47 5.97
N THR A 87 -13.19 17.50 5.08
CA THR A 87 -12.82 17.63 3.66
C THR A 87 -13.70 18.67 2.98
N ILE A 88 -15.01 18.64 3.24
CA ILE A 88 -15.95 19.61 2.72
C ILE A 88 -15.59 21.03 3.19
N ALA A 89 -15.26 21.21 4.48
CA ALA A 89 -14.81 22.51 4.99
C ALA A 89 -13.58 23.03 4.22
N ALA A 90 -12.59 22.17 3.95
CA ALA A 90 -11.41 22.54 3.17
C ALA A 90 -11.78 22.96 1.72
N HIS A 91 -12.68 22.25 1.08
CA HIS A 91 -13.17 22.62 -0.27
C HIS A 91 -13.95 23.94 -0.27
N LEU A 92 -14.76 24.22 0.77
CA LEU A 92 -15.47 25.50 0.90
C LEU A 92 -14.51 26.67 1.06
N ILE A 93 -13.39 26.48 1.81
CA ILE A 93 -12.33 27.49 1.94
C ILE A 93 -11.70 27.79 0.57
N VAL A 94 -11.35 26.76 -0.19
CA VAL A 94 -10.74 26.91 -1.52
C VAL A 94 -11.71 27.59 -2.50
N ALA A 95 -13.02 27.30 -2.38
CA ALA A 95 -14.05 27.93 -3.19
C ALA A 95 -14.40 29.37 -2.75
N VAL A 96 -13.65 29.95 -1.77
CA VAL A 96 -13.84 31.33 -1.25
C VAL A 96 -15.27 31.59 -0.75
N ILE A 97 -15.94 30.56 -0.24
CA ILE A 97 -17.27 30.72 0.37
C ILE A 97 -17.09 31.26 1.79
N SER A 98 -17.73 32.38 2.08
CA SER A 98 -17.64 33.06 3.39
C SER A 98 -19.05 33.39 3.93
N PRO A 99 -19.32 33.10 5.22
CA PRO A 99 -18.48 32.43 6.18
C PRO A 99 -18.50 30.90 6.01
N VAL A 100 -17.33 30.23 6.13
CA VAL A 100 -17.25 28.76 6.15
C VAL A 100 -17.81 28.23 7.47
N PRO A 101 -18.84 27.35 7.44
CA PRO A 101 -19.38 26.77 8.67
C PRO A 101 -18.33 25.91 9.39
N ALA A 102 -18.40 25.88 10.73
CA ALA A 102 -17.56 24.99 11.52
C ALA A 102 -17.79 23.51 11.12
N VAL A 103 -16.75 22.69 11.21
CA VAL A 103 -16.81 21.25 10.86
C VAL A 103 -17.95 20.52 11.57
N SER A 104 -18.22 20.86 12.85
CA SER A 104 -19.33 20.30 13.62
C SER A 104 -20.70 20.73 13.04
N THR A 105 -20.80 21.91 12.48
CA THR A 105 -22.02 22.41 11.81
C THR A 105 -22.23 21.68 10.48
N ILE A 106 -21.17 21.52 9.67
CA ILE A 106 -21.22 20.73 8.43
C ILE A 106 -21.63 19.29 8.75
N TRP A 107 -21.07 18.69 9.80
CA TRP A 107 -21.45 17.34 10.21
C TRP A 107 -22.94 17.25 10.58
N ARG A 108 -23.48 18.24 11.34
CA ARG A 108 -24.90 18.31 11.68
C ARG A 108 -25.81 18.49 10.44
N ILE A 109 -25.38 19.29 9.44
CA ILE A 109 -26.08 19.43 8.17
C ILE A 109 -26.14 18.07 7.47
N LEU A 110 -24.99 17.37 7.33
CA LEU A 110 -24.93 16.06 6.69
C LEU A 110 -25.78 15.02 7.40
N THR A 111 -25.81 15.03 8.74
CA THR A 111 -26.64 14.13 9.55
C THR A 111 -28.13 14.41 9.33
N ARG A 112 -28.54 15.68 9.39
CA ARG A 112 -29.93 16.10 9.18
C ARG A 112 -30.43 15.76 7.77
N ARG A 113 -29.56 15.87 6.77
CA ARG A 113 -29.83 15.54 5.36
C ARG A 113 -29.67 14.05 5.04
N GLY A 114 -29.45 13.18 6.03
CA GLY A 114 -29.41 11.72 5.87
C GLY A 114 -28.11 11.15 5.26
N PHE A 115 -27.03 11.96 5.16
CA PHE A 115 -25.75 11.50 4.61
C PHE A 115 -24.83 10.79 5.60
N VAL A 116 -25.21 10.73 6.88
CA VAL A 116 -24.43 10.08 7.93
C VAL A 116 -25.21 8.87 8.43
N THR A 117 -24.67 7.68 8.19
CA THR A 117 -25.19 6.46 8.78
C THR A 117 -24.53 6.23 10.16
N PRO A 118 -25.30 6.14 11.25
CA PRO A 118 -24.75 5.83 12.55
C PRO A 118 -24.00 4.49 12.52
N GLN A 119 -22.77 4.48 13.03
CA GLN A 119 -21.99 3.25 13.18
C GLN A 119 -21.56 3.09 14.64
N PRO A 120 -22.44 2.57 15.52
CA PRO A 120 -22.18 2.49 16.96
C PRO A 120 -20.97 1.61 17.32
N GLN A 121 -20.59 0.68 16.44
CA GLN A 121 -19.45 -0.21 16.62
C GLN A 121 -18.09 0.49 16.44
N LYS A 122 -18.04 1.63 15.75
CA LYS A 122 -16.82 2.43 15.61
C LYS A 122 -16.60 3.31 16.82
N ARG A 123 -16.10 2.72 17.90
CA ARG A 123 -15.65 3.49 19.08
C ARG A 123 -14.44 4.34 18.70
N PRO A 124 -14.38 5.62 19.13
CA PRO A 124 -13.16 6.42 19.00
C PRO A 124 -12.05 5.75 19.81
N ARG A 125 -11.02 5.26 19.15
CA ARG A 125 -9.85 4.66 19.79
C ARG A 125 -8.88 5.77 20.17
N SER A 126 -9.16 6.51 21.22
CA SER A 126 -8.33 7.61 21.74
C SER A 126 -7.00 7.16 22.36
N SER A 127 -6.85 5.86 22.66
CA SER A 127 -5.72 5.32 23.42
C SER A 127 -4.56 4.78 22.59
N TRP A 128 -4.58 4.87 21.26
CA TRP A 128 -3.53 4.31 20.43
C TRP A 128 -2.41 5.33 20.23
N ARG A 129 -1.25 5.04 20.80
CA ARG A 129 -0.02 5.79 20.49
C ARG A 129 0.27 5.63 19.00
N SER A 130 0.11 6.71 18.26
CA SER A 130 0.48 6.76 16.85
C SER A 130 1.98 7.03 16.76
N PHE A 131 2.74 6.01 16.41
CA PHE A 131 4.15 6.19 16.06
C PHE A 131 4.20 6.82 14.67
N CYS A 132 4.68 8.04 14.60
CA CYS A 132 4.90 8.76 13.34
C CYS A 132 6.37 9.15 13.29
N ALA A 133 7.01 8.97 12.14
CA ALA A 133 8.34 9.50 11.90
C ALA A 133 8.34 11.03 12.05
N ASP A 134 9.41 11.59 12.58
CA ASP A 134 9.51 13.02 12.87
C ASP A 134 9.82 13.85 11.64
N GLN A 135 10.45 13.25 10.62
CA GLN A 135 10.88 13.91 9.39
C GLN A 135 10.46 13.14 8.14
N PRO A 136 10.25 13.82 7.01
CA PRO A 136 10.13 13.16 5.70
C PRO A 136 11.40 12.34 5.40
N ASN A 137 11.23 11.21 4.71
CA ASN A 137 12.29 10.23 4.43
C ASN A 137 12.91 9.55 5.65
N GLU A 138 12.46 9.82 6.87
CA GLU A 138 12.92 9.06 8.02
C GLU A 138 12.50 7.59 7.91
N ARG A 139 11.26 7.34 7.48
CA ARG A 139 10.76 5.99 7.26
C ARG A 139 9.79 5.95 6.09
N TRP A 140 10.03 5.02 5.17
CA TRP A 140 9.04 4.65 4.16
C TRP A 140 8.37 3.34 4.52
N GLN A 141 7.07 3.25 4.30
CA GLN A 141 6.32 2.00 4.40
C GLN A 141 6.05 1.47 2.99
N ALA A 142 6.35 0.20 2.75
CA ALA A 142 6.08 -0.45 1.47
C ALA A 142 5.22 -1.70 1.68
N ASP A 143 4.20 -1.85 0.83
CA ASP A 143 3.28 -2.99 0.89
C ASP A 143 2.65 -3.22 -0.50
N ILE A 144 2.20 -4.45 -0.74
CA ILE A 144 1.55 -4.86 -1.98
C ILE A 144 0.07 -5.10 -1.71
N THR A 145 -0.77 -4.54 -2.57
CA THR A 145 -2.20 -4.81 -2.56
C THR A 145 -2.67 -5.30 -3.91
N HIS A 146 -3.86 -5.93 -3.97
CA HIS A 146 -4.40 -6.53 -5.17
C HIS A 146 -5.58 -5.71 -5.72
N TRP A 147 -5.70 -5.71 -7.04
CA TRP A 147 -6.82 -5.12 -7.76
C TRP A 147 -7.20 -5.98 -8.97
N ARG A 148 -8.44 -5.85 -9.46
CA ARG A 148 -8.90 -6.58 -10.64
C ARG A 148 -9.13 -5.66 -11.82
N LEU A 149 -8.65 -6.05 -12.98
CA LEU A 149 -8.93 -5.38 -14.25
C LEU A 149 -10.36 -5.67 -14.75
N ALA A 150 -10.74 -5.07 -15.88
CA ALA A 150 -12.07 -5.22 -16.44
C ALA A 150 -12.39 -6.67 -16.87
N ASP A 151 -11.38 -7.43 -17.30
CA ASP A 151 -11.46 -8.85 -17.66
C ASP A 151 -11.49 -9.79 -16.44
N GLY A 152 -11.47 -9.24 -15.22
CA GLY A 152 -11.43 -10.02 -13.97
C GLY A 152 -10.03 -10.48 -13.56
N SER A 153 -9.01 -10.29 -14.40
CA SER A 153 -7.62 -10.66 -14.06
C SER A 153 -7.11 -9.87 -12.87
N GLU A 154 -6.42 -10.56 -11.96
CA GLU A 154 -5.85 -9.95 -10.76
C GLU A 154 -4.47 -9.37 -11.05
N VAL A 155 -4.21 -8.20 -10.51
CA VAL A 155 -2.93 -7.48 -10.60
C VAL A 155 -2.50 -7.00 -9.23
N GLU A 156 -1.21 -6.91 -9.03
CA GLU A 156 -0.58 -6.42 -7.82
C GLU A 156 -0.22 -4.94 -7.96
N ILE A 157 -0.42 -4.19 -6.90
CA ILE A 157 -0.04 -2.78 -6.80
C ILE A 157 0.95 -2.64 -5.64
N LEU A 158 2.21 -2.39 -5.94
CA LEU A 158 3.22 -2.00 -4.97
C LEU A 158 3.00 -0.54 -4.61
N ASN A 159 2.79 -0.26 -3.33
CA ASN A 159 2.68 1.10 -2.80
C ASN A 159 3.83 1.38 -1.85
N ILE A 160 4.44 2.56 -1.98
CA ILE A 160 5.46 3.09 -1.08
C ILE A 160 4.95 4.42 -0.56
N LEU A 161 4.92 4.57 0.77
CA LEU A 161 4.37 5.73 1.47
C LEU A 161 5.39 6.30 2.44
N ASP A 162 5.59 7.61 2.44
CA ASP A 162 6.36 8.29 3.48
C ASP A 162 5.58 8.33 4.79
N ASP A 163 6.21 7.85 5.88
CA ASP A 163 5.55 7.70 7.18
C ASP A 163 5.20 9.03 7.84
N HIS A 164 6.03 10.05 7.66
CA HIS A 164 5.81 11.38 8.22
C HIS A 164 4.72 12.15 7.47
N SER A 165 4.95 12.37 6.20
CA SER A 165 4.14 13.26 5.36
C SER A 165 2.93 12.57 4.73
N ARG A 166 2.87 11.23 4.74
CA ARG A 166 1.86 10.43 4.01
C ARG A 166 1.98 10.55 2.48
N VAL A 167 3.04 11.14 1.95
CA VAL A 167 3.25 11.20 0.50
C VAL A 167 3.25 9.80 -0.09
N CYS A 168 2.44 9.59 -1.11
CA CYS A 168 2.57 8.44 -1.99
C CYS A 168 3.85 8.61 -2.81
N ILE A 169 4.90 7.92 -2.39
CA ILE A 169 6.22 7.92 -3.02
C ILE A 169 6.16 7.17 -4.35
N ALA A 170 5.53 6.00 -4.35
CA ALA A 170 5.30 5.20 -5.55
C ALA A 170 4.01 4.39 -5.43
N SER A 171 3.37 4.17 -6.57
CA SER A 171 2.22 3.27 -6.73
C SER A 171 2.33 2.60 -8.09
N VAL A 172 2.74 1.34 -8.13
CA VAL A 172 3.14 0.65 -9.37
C VAL A 172 2.35 -0.63 -9.55
N ALA A 173 1.60 -0.71 -10.66
CA ALA A 173 0.81 -1.89 -11.02
C ALA A 173 1.63 -2.89 -11.84
N ARG A 174 1.52 -4.18 -11.49
CA ARG A 174 2.17 -5.29 -12.20
C ARG A 174 1.29 -6.53 -12.15
N ARG A 175 1.49 -7.46 -13.10
CA ARG A 175 0.78 -8.72 -13.04
C ARG A 175 1.20 -9.54 -11.82
N ILE A 176 2.50 -9.64 -11.60
CA ILE A 176 3.13 -10.25 -10.43
C ILE A 176 4.33 -9.38 -10.08
N THR A 177 4.54 -9.09 -8.82
CA THR A 177 5.65 -8.28 -8.34
C THR A 177 6.78 -9.18 -7.83
N THR A 178 7.91 -9.15 -8.53
CA THR A 178 9.12 -9.88 -8.12
C THR A 178 10.04 -8.99 -7.29
N GLY A 179 10.98 -9.59 -6.55
CA GLY A 179 11.97 -8.85 -5.77
C GLY A 179 12.81 -7.86 -6.61
N VAL A 180 13.15 -8.24 -7.85
CA VAL A 180 13.85 -7.35 -8.81
C VAL A 180 12.98 -6.14 -9.14
N GLN A 181 11.70 -6.35 -9.40
CA GLN A 181 10.77 -5.28 -9.73
C GLN A 181 10.49 -4.34 -8.55
N VAL A 182 10.46 -4.88 -7.34
CA VAL A 182 10.41 -4.07 -6.12
C VAL A 182 11.64 -3.17 -6.06
N TRP A 183 12.84 -3.74 -6.26
CA TRP A 183 14.08 -2.97 -6.26
C TRP A 183 14.12 -1.86 -7.32
N VAL A 184 13.72 -2.16 -8.56
CA VAL A 184 13.61 -1.14 -9.63
C VAL A 184 12.65 0.00 -9.23
N SER A 185 11.54 -0.33 -8.56
CA SER A 185 10.60 0.69 -8.07
C SER A 185 11.22 1.57 -6.97
N PHE A 186 12.04 0.99 -6.09
CA PHE A 186 12.79 1.77 -5.09
C PHE A 186 13.84 2.67 -5.74
N LEU A 187 14.57 2.20 -6.76
CA LEU A 187 15.56 3.03 -7.47
C LEU A 187 14.90 4.27 -8.09
N ALA A 188 13.81 4.08 -8.83
CA ALA A 188 13.05 5.21 -9.39
C ALA A 188 12.50 6.15 -8.31
N ALA A 189 12.11 5.61 -7.16
CA ALA A 189 11.67 6.40 -6.02
C ALA A 189 12.82 7.22 -5.42
N PHE A 190 14.02 6.65 -5.31
CA PHE A 190 15.22 7.35 -4.79
C PHE A 190 15.64 8.52 -5.67
N GLU A 191 15.57 8.37 -6.99
CA GLU A 191 15.86 9.46 -7.94
C GLU A 191 14.95 10.66 -7.74
N ARG A 192 13.67 10.41 -7.48
CA ARG A 192 12.67 11.48 -7.35
C ARG A 192 12.59 12.08 -5.94
N TRP A 193 12.73 11.27 -4.89
CA TRP A 193 12.41 11.63 -3.52
C TRP A 193 13.60 11.60 -2.55
N GLY A 194 14.77 11.12 -3.02
CA GLY A 194 15.93 10.85 -2.17
C GLY A 194 15.85 9.49 -1.49
N VAL A 195 16.93 9.08 -0.84
CA VAL A 195 17.04 7.78 -0.17
C VAL A 195 16.55 7.93 1.28
N PRO A 196 15.62 7.08 1.77
CA PRO A 196 15.12 7.15 3.13
C PRO A 196 16.12 6.59 4.15
N ALA A 197 16.01 7.00 5.40
CA ALA A 197 16.81 6.44 6.49
C ALA A 197 16.37 5.02 6.87
N GLU A 198 15.08 4.71 6.71
CA GLU A 198 14.51 3.40 7.04
C GLU A 198 13.41 3.00 6.03
N VAL A 199 13.32 1.70 5.76
CA VAL A 199 12.22 1.07 5.03
C VAL A 199 11.55 0.04 5.92
N LEU A 200 10.25 0.19 6.14
CA LEU A 200 9.40 -0.73 6.87
C LEU A 200 8.52 -1.48 5.86
N THR A 201 8.55 -2.81 5.92
CA THR A 201 7.71 -3.68 5.09
C THR A 201 6.95 -4.68 5.94
N ASP A 202 6.01 -5.38 5.34
CA ASP A 202 5.48 -6.61 5.91
C ASP A 202 6.49 -7.77 5.78
N ASN A 203 6.08 -9.00 6.19
CA ASN A 203 6.89 -10.21 6.06
C ASN A 203 6.68 -10.93 4.71
N GLY A 204 6.16 -10.27 3.68
CA GLY A 204 5.96 -10.84 2.37
C GLY A 204 7.27 -11.37 1.75
N ALA A 205 7.18 -12.49 1.03
CA ALA A 205 8.35 -13.20 0.48
C ALA A 205 9.20 -12.37 -0.52
N VAL A 206 8.66 -11.28 -1.04
CA VAL A 206 9.39 -10.34 -1.91
C VAL A 206 10.22 -9.32 -1.13
N PHE A 207 9.90 -9.11 0.15
CA PHE A 207 10.55 -8.14 1.03
C PHE A 207 11.52 -8.79 2.02
N THR A 208 11.32 -10.06 2.39
CA THR A 208 12.17 -10.75 3.38
C THR A 208 12.34 -12.24 3.09
N ALA A 209 13.49 -12.78 3.47
CA ALA A 209 13.76 -14.21 3.40
C ALA A 209 13.30 -14.98 4.64
N LYS A 210 12.77 -14.33 5.69
CA LYS A 210 12.44 -14.97 6.97
C LYS A 210 11.56 -16.21 6.87
N GLN A 211 10.68 -16.27 5.88
CA GLN A 211 9.79 -17.42 5.66
C GLN A 211 10.48 -18.59 4.93
N ARG A 212 11.68 -18.38 4.35
CA ARG A 212 12.40 -19.37 3.55
C ARG A 212 13.63 -19.96 4.28
N GLY A 213 13.83 -19.59 5.54
CA GLY A 213 15.01 -19.97 6.31
C GLY A 213 16.04 -18.84 6.40
N GLU A 214 17.31 -19.18 6.54
CA GLU A 214 18.41 -18.22 6.67
C GLU A 214 18.69 -17.49 5.33
N GLY A 215 18.98 -16.19 5.41
CA GLY A 215 19.41 -15.37 4.29
C GLY A 215 18.71 -14.01 4.24
N ARG A 216 19.11 -13.19 3.27
CA ARG A 216 18.51 -11.89 2.96
C ARG A 216 18.02 -11.87 1.52
N VAL A 217 16.90 -11.20 1.27
CA VAL A 217 16.47 -10.94 -0.11
C VAL A 217 17.29 -9.81 -0.72
N ALA A 218 17.32 -9.75 -2.04
CA ALA A 218 18.07 -8.73 -2.77
C ALA A 218 17.72 -7.30 -2.31
N LEU A 219 16.47 -7.02 -2.00
CA LEU A 219 16.03 -5.72 -1.48
C LEU A 219 16.75 -5.36 -0.16
N GLU A 220 16.76 -6.28 0.82
CA GLU A 220 17.41 -6.04 2.12
C GLU A 220 18.93 -5.77 1.97
N VAL A 221 19.58 -6.51 1.07
CA VAL A 221 21.01 -6.32 0.77
C VAL A 221 21.25 -4.95 0.13
N GLN A 222 20.49 -4.61 -0.89
CA GLN A 222 20.67 -3.36 -1.64
C GLN A 222 20.35 -2.11 -0.80
N LEU A 223 19.35 -2.18 0.07
CA LEU A 223 19.04 -1.12 1.03
C LEU A 223 20.17 -0.98 2.06
N GLY A 224 20.66 -2.09 2.61
CA GLY A 224 21.76 -2.09 3.57
C GLY A 224 23.06 -1.53 3.01
N LEU A 225 23.40 -1.82 1.74
CA LEU A 225 24.56 -1.24 1.05
C LEU A 225 24.47 0.30 0.92
N ARG A 226 23.27 0.86 1.04
CA ARG A 226 23.03 2.32 1.01
C ARG A 226 22.87 2.92 2.40
N GLY A 227 23.13 2.14 3.45
CA GLY A 227 22.96 2.58 4.84
C GLY A 227 21.50 2.72 5.27
N VAL A 228 20.56 2.21 4.48
CA VAL A 228 19.13 2.23 4.81
C VAL A 228 18.82 1.10 5.79
N ARG A 229 18.21 1.44 6.93
CA ARG A 229 17.75 0.45 7.89
C ARG A 229 16.49 -0.25 7.36
N VAL A 230 16.47 -1.57 7.42
CA VAL A 230 15.31 -2.36 7.04
C VAL A 230 14.65 -2.93 8.28
N SER A 231 13.36 -2.69 8.42
CA SER A 231 12.54 -3.26 9.48
C SER A 231 11.31 -3.96 8.90
N HIS A 232 10.83 -4.97 9.61
CA HIS A 232 9.63 -5.71 9.22
C HIS A 232 8.60 -5.62 10.33
N SER A 233 7.32 -5.58 9.95
CA SER A 233 6.23 -5.59 10.91
C SER A 233 6.29 -6.89 11.76
N ARG A 234 6.04 -6.77 13.06
CA ARG A 234 5.91 -7.96 13.91
C ARG A 234 4.61 -8.69 13.53
N PRO A 235 4.63 -10.04 13.47
CA PRO A 235 3.41 -10.81 13.31
C PRO A 235 2.37 -10.38 14.36
N TYR A 236 1.11 -10.24 13.97
CA TYR A 236 -0.02 -9.83 14.83
C TYR A 236 0.05 -8.41 15.45
N HIS A 237 0.94 -7.54 14.97
CA HIS A 237 0.95 -6.11 15.33
C HIS A 237 0.54 -5.22 14.15
N PRO A 238 -0.77 -5.13 13.83
CA PRO A 238 -1.27 -4.36 12.66
C PRO A 238 -1.01 -2.85 12.77
N GLN A 239 -0.56 -2.36 13.93
CA GLN A 239 -0.31 -0.95 14.17
C GLN A 239 0.88 -0.41 13.38
N THR A 240 1.79 -1.26 12.96
CA THR A 240 3.07 -0.86 12.37
C THR A 240 2.90 -0.43 10.90
N CYS A 241 2.05 -1.13 10.11
CA CYS A 241 1.76 -0.82 8.70
C CYS A 241 0.40 -0.13 8.48
N GLY A 242 -0.30 0.27 9.55
CA GLY A 242 -1.65 0.84 9.46
C GLY A 242 -1.80 2.10 8.60
N LYS A 243 -0.69 2.78 8.26
CA LYS A 243 -0.72 3.96 7.39
C LYS A 243 -0.81 3.57 5.93
N VAL A 244 -0.01 2.60 5.48
CA VAL A 244 -0.09 2.09 4.11
C VAL A 244 -1.39 1.31 3.89
N GLU A 245 -1.87 0.58 4.88
CA GLU A 245 -3.19 -0.07 4.82
C GLU A 245 -4.34 0.95 4.65
N ARG A 246 -4.29 2.05 5.40
CA ARG A 246 -5.27 3.14 5.24
C ARG A 246 -5.14 3.81 3.87
N PHE A 247 -3.93 3.94 3.34
CA PHE A 247 -3.70 4.42 2.00
C PHE A 247 -4.35 3.48 0.97
N HIS A 248 -4.16 2.16 1.10
CA HIS A 248 -4.81 1.14 0.25
C HIS A 248 -6.33 1.27 0.26
N GLN A 249 -6.95 1.45 1.43
CA GLN A 249 -8.40 1.67 1.53
C GLN A 249 -8.85 2.90 0.73
N THR A 250 -8.10 4.01 0.84
CA THR A 250 -8.40 5.26 0.12
C THR A 250 -8.22 5.08 -1.38
N GLN A 251 -7.13 4.44 -1.81
CA GLN A 251 -6.82 4.14 -3.20
C GLN A 251 -7.88 3.22 -3.84
N LYS A 252 -8.22 2.11 -3.17
CA LYS A 252 -9.24 1.17 -3.65
C LYS A 252 -10.61 1.81 -3.76
N LYS A 253 -10.99 2.67 -2.80
CA LYS A 253 -12.23 3.42 -2.86
C LYS A 253 -12.27 4.35 -4.07
N TRP A 254 -11.17 5.05 -4.35
CA TRP A 254 -11.08 5.92 -5.53
C TRP A 254 -11.12 5.11 -6.83
N LEU A 255 -10.35 4.01 -6.93
CA LEU A 255 -10.34 3.12 -8.09
C LEU A 255 -11.74 2.52 -8.36
N ALA A 256 -12.49 2.17 -7.32
CA ALA A 256 -13.85 1.63 -7.46
C ALA A 256 -14.84 2.63 -8.06
N ALA A 257 -14.58 3.93 -7.94
CA ALA A 257 -15.38 4.99 -8.55
C ALA A 257 -14.96 5.32 -9.99
N GLN A 258 -13.87 4.71 -10.49
CA GLN A 258 -13.41 4.88 -11.86
C GLN A 258 -13.88 3.72 -12.74
N PRO A 259 -14.02 3.92 -14.07
CA PRO A 259 -14.16 2.79 -14.99
C PRO A 259 -13.01 1.80 -14.80
N ARG A 260 -13.31 0.50 -14.74
CA ARG A 260 -12.25 -0.51 -14.59
C ARG A 260 -11.29 -0.46 -15.77
N ALA A 261 -10.00 -0.39 -15.46
CA ALA A 261 -8.96 -0.41 -16.49
C ALA A 261 -8.94 -1.77 -17.22
N ILE A 262 -8.79 -1.72 -18.53
CA ILE A 262 -8.70 -2.92 -19.38
C ILE A 262 -7.28 -3.50 -19.35
N THR A 263 -6.26 -2.64 -19.18
CA THR A 263 -4.84 -3.03 -19.21
C THR A 263 -4.11 -2.53 -17.96
N ILE A 264 -2.97 -3.16 -17.65
CA ILE A 264 -2.07 -2.70 -16.57
C ILE A 264 -1.61 -1.26 -16.83
N ALA A 265 -1.30 -0.89 -18.06
CA ALA A 265 -0.94 0.48 -18.43
C ALA A 265 -2.10 1.45 -18.18
N GLY A 266 -3.34 1.04 -18.44
CA GLY A 266 -4.54 1.80 -18.10
C GLY A 266 -4.69 2.01 -16.59
N LEU A 267 -4.50 0.94 -15.82
CA LEU A 267 -4.50 1.01 -14.36
C LEU A 267 -3.37 1.92 -13.85
N GLN A 268 -2.16 1.83 -14.42
CA GLN A 268 -1.04 2.69 -14.02
C GLN A 268 -1.36 4.18 -14.24
N ARG A 269 -2.01 4.54 -15.34
CA ARG A 269 -2.47 5.93 -15.55
C ARG A 269 -3.48 6.37 -14.49
N GLN A 270 -4.38 5.47 -14.06
CA GLN A 270 -5.30 5.77 -12.96
C GLN A 270 -4.55 5.95 -11.63
N LEU A 271 -3.59 5.09 -11.33
CA LEU A 271 -2.77 5.19 -10.11
C LEU A 271 -1.96 6.49 -10.08
N ASN A 272 -1.39 6.91 -11.20
CA ASN A 272 -0.65 8.18 -11.30
C ASN A 272 -1.58 9.38 -11.01
N ARG A 273 -2.77 9.42 -11.63
CA ARG A 273 -3.77 10.48 -11.35
C ARG A 273 -4.20 10.48 -9.88
N PHE A 274 -4.40 9.30 -9.31
CA PHE A 274 -4.73 9.18 -7.89
C PHE A 274 -3.58 9.69 -7.01
N ALA A 275 -2.33 9.31 -7.28
CA ALA A 275 -1.17 9.74 -6.53
C ALA A 275 -0.98 11.26 -6.58
N ASP A 276 -1.17 11.87 -7.76
CA ASP A 276 -1.11 13.32 -7.93
C ASP A 276 -2.20 14.03 -7.11
N TYR A 277 -3.45 13.60 -7.23
CA TYR A 277 -4.54 14.12 -6.39
C TYR A 277 -4.26 13.93 -4.90
N TYR A 278 -3.87 12.72 -4.50
CA TYR A 278 -3.62 12.36 -3.11
C TYR A 278 -2.51 13.21 -2.49
N ASN A 279 -1.43 13.43 -3.25
CA ASN A 279 -0.26 14.17 -2.77
C ASN A 279 -0.50 15.69 -2.75
N THR A 280 -1.17 16.25 -3.76
CA THR A 280 -1.18 17.71 -3.99
C THR A 280 -2.50 18.38 -3.65
N VAL A 281 -3.63 17.66 -3.71
CA VAL A 281 -4.96 18.24 -3.56
C VAL A 281 -5.68 17.78 -2.30
N ARG A 282 -5.51 16.50 -1.91
CA ARG A 282 -6.26 15.92 -0.80
C ARG A 282 -5.86 16.52 0.55
N PRO A 283 -6.80 17.20 1.27
CA PRO A 283 -6.52 17.66 2.64
C PRO A 283 -6.49 16.46 3.59
N HIS A 284 -5.37 16.25 4.26
CA HIS A 284 -5.19 15.07 5.11
C HIS A 284 -5.45 15.38 6.58
N ARG A 285 -6.42 14.69 7.19
CA ARG A 285 -6.84 14.92 8.59
C ARG A 285 -5.68 14.83 9.58
N ALA A 286 -4.84 13.78 9.47
CA ALA A 286 -3.72 13.57 10.38
C ALA A 286 -2.56 14.57 10.19
N LEU A 287 -2.62 15.41 9.14
CA LEU A 287 -1.60 16.43 8.83
C LEU A 287 -2.13 17.86 9.08
N GLY A 288 -3.13 18.00 9.94
CA GLY A 288 -3.74 19.32 10.18
C GLY A 288 -4.37 19.94 8.92
N ARG A 289 -4.93 19.12 8.04
CA ARG A 289 -5.54 19.48 6.74
C ARG A 289 -4.56 19.94 5.66
N ARG A 290 -3.25 19.88 5.92
CA ARG A 290 -2.26 20.07 4.85
C ARG A 290 -2.31 18.90 3.88
N THR A 291 -1.89 19.14 2.64
CA THR A 291 -1.67 18.05 1.71
C THR A 291 -0.39 17.27 2.07
N PRO A 292 -0.26 16.01 1.68
CA PRO A 292 0.97 15.25 1.84
C PRO A 292 2.19 15.99 1.29
N ALA A 293 2.10 16.57 0.08
CA ALA A 293 3.20 17.31 -0.55
C ALA A 293 3.61 18.55 0.26
N GLN A 294 2.66 19.33 0.77
CA GLN A 294 2.95 20.47 1.64
C GLN A 294 3.68 20.05 2.91
N THR A 295 3.26 18.93 3.51
CA THR A 295 3.90 18.41 4.73
C THR A 295 5.29 17.88 4.45
N TYR A 296 5.49 17.21 3.30
CA TYR A 296 6.79 16.72 2.86
C TYR A 296 7.78 17.87 2.59
N ALA A 297 7.31 18.94 1.98
CA ALA A 297 8.14 20.12 1.68
C ALA A 297 8.50 20.95 2.93
N ALA A 298 7.69 20.88 3.99
CA ALA A 298 7.78 21.74 5.16
C ALA A 298 9.01 21.47 6.08
N ARG A 299 9.69 20.32 5.92
CA ARG A 299 10.82 19.92 6.77
C ARG A 299 12.00 19.40 5.95
N PRO A 300 13.22 19.47 6.48
CA PRO A 300 14.37 18.76 5.93
C PRO A 300 14.09 17.25 5.82
N LYS A 301 14.68 16.60 4.83
CA LYS A 301 14.55 15.17 4.62
C LYS A 301 15.62 14.44 5.39
N ALA A 302 15.22 13.39 6.09
CA ALA A 302 16.19 12.49 6.69
C ALA A 302 16.98 11.76 5.58
N VAL A 303 18.21 11.40 5.90
CA VAL A 303 19.11 10.64 5.04
C VAL A 303 19.54 9.36 5.76
N PRO A 304 19.99 8.34 5.05
CA PRO A 304 20.52 7.14 5.69
C PRO A 304 21.66 7.47 6.65
N THR A 305 21.57 6.95 7.87
CA THR A 305 22.62 7.09 8.92
C THR A 305 23.08 5.73 9.42
N GLY A 306 22.49 4.66 8.91
CA GLY A 306 22.84 3.30 9.28
C GLY A 306 24.25 2.96 8.83
N PRO A 307 24.93 2.02 9.50
CA PRO A 307 26.17 1.49 9.01
C PRO A 307 25.91 0.91 7.64
N ILE A 308 26.72 1.28 6.65
CA ILE A 308 26.78 0.58 5.37
C ILE A 308 27.10 -0.86 5.74
N ILE A 309 26.15 -1.77 5.54
CA ILE A 309 26.37 -3.19 5.88
C ILE A 309 27.54 -3.65 5.01
N PRO A 310 28.67 -4.06 5.60
CA PRO A 310 29.73 -4.67 4.82
C PRO A 310 29.14 -5.82 4.02
N THR A 311 29.58 -5.99 2.80
CA THR A 311 29.21 -7.09 1.92
C THR A 311 29.14 -8.39 2.72
N HIS A 312 27.92 -8.89 2.98
CA HIS A 312 27.75 -10.19 3.59
C HIS A 312 27.86 -11.25 2.51
N TYR A 313 28.87 -12.05 2.59
CA TYR A 313 28.97 -13.23 1.75
C TYR A 313 27.73 -14.11 1.96
N ARG A 314 27.05 -14.44 0.87
CA ARG A 314 26.14 -15.57 0.88
C ARG A 314 27.00 -16.82 1.04
N VAL A 315 26.88 -17.48 2.17
CA VAL A 315 27.62 -18.72 2.46
C VAL A 315 26.78 -19.89 1.93
N ARG A 316 27.38 -20.68 1.05
CA ARG A 316 26.79 -21.94 0.57
C ARG A 316 27.75 -23.08 0.80
N GLN A 317 27.27 -24.14 1.39
CA GLN A 317 28.01 -25.39 1.49
C GLN A 317 27.68 -26.28 0.29
N ASP A 318 28.70 -26.88 -0.32
CA ASP A 318 28.54 -27.73 -1.49
C ASP A 318 29.62 -28.82 -1.49
N ARG A 319 29.54 -29.72 -2.45
CA ARG A 319 30.55 -30.74 -2.72
C ARG A 319 30.91 -30.70 -4.19
N ILE A 320 32.21 -30.77 -4.50
CA ILE A 320 32.68 -30.75 -5.90
C ILE A 320 32.19 -32.04 -6.58
N ASP A 321 31.54 -31.89 -7.73
CA ASP A 321 31.02 -33.03 -8.49
C ASP A 321 32.14 -33.88 -9.13
N SER A 322 31.77 -34.99 -9.76
CA SER A 322 32.71 -35.90 -10.43
C SER A 322 33.48 -35.25 -11.59
N GLY A 323 32.88 -34.20 -12.21
CA GLY A 323 33.54 -33.42 -13.25
C GLY A 323 34.49 -32.35 -12.72
N GLY A 324 34.58 -32.20 -11.39
CA GLY A 324 35.45 -31.22 -10.74
C GLY A 324 34.87 -29.81 -10.78
N SER A 325 33.53 -29.66 -10.70
CA SER A 325 32.87 -28.38 -10.67
C SER A 325 31.87 -28.25 -9.52
N VAL A 326 31.47 -27.04 -9.22
CA VAL A 326 30.32 -26.72 -8.35
C VAL A 326 29.34 -25.86 -9.13
N THR A 327 28.06 -25.96 -8.81
CA THR A 327 27.04 -25.18 -9.45
C THR A 327 26.69 -23.93 -8.64
N LEU A 328 26.33 -22.85 -9.30
CA LEU A 328 25.82 -21.63 -8.68
C LEU A 328 24.67 -21.06 -9.49
N ARG A 329 23.53 -20.82 -8.86
CA ARG A 329 22.41 -20.10 -9.49
C ARG A 329 22.55 -18.60 -9.22
N HIS A 330 22.67 -17.84 -10.31
CA HIS A 330 22.69 -16.38 -10.28
C HIS A 330 21.67 -15.84 -11.29
N ASN A 331 20.80 -14.93 -10.89
CA ASN A 331 19.72 -14.35 -11.72
C ASN A 331 18.90 -15.40 -12.49
N SER A 332 18.47 -16.47 -11.78
CA SER A 332 17.70 -17.61 -12.30
C SER A 332 18.48 -18.50 -13.29
N ARG A 333 19.71 -18.17 -13.67
CA ARG A 333 20.58 -18.95 -14.52
C ARG A 333 21.54 -19.81 -13.70
N LEU A 334 21.75 -21.06 -14.11
CA LEU A 334 22.67 -21.96 -13.47
C LEU A 334 24.05 -21.86 -14.09
N HIS A 335 25.07 -21.57 -13.28
CA HIS A 335 26.46 -21.50 -13.69
C HIS A 335 27.24 -22.65 -13.10
N HIS A 336 28.16 -23.23 -13.86
CA HIS A 336 29.10 -24.27 -13.43
C HIS A 336 30.49 -23.66 -13.25
N ILE A 337 31.05 -23.77 -12.07
CA ILE A 337 32.38 -23.23 -11.74
C ILE A 337 33.37 -24.37 -11.68
N GLY A 338 34.27 -24.46 -12.63
CA GLY A 338 35.31 -25.49 -12.73
C GLY A 338 36.37 -25.32 -11.64
N LEU A 339 36.66 -26.39 -10.89
CA LEU A 339 37.66 -26.44 -9.83
C LEU A 339 38.76 -27.48 -10.13
N GLY A 340 38.45 -28.45 -11.00
CA GLY A 340 39.32 -29.51 -11.45
C GLY A 340 38.96 -30.88 -10.86
N ALA A 341 39.00 -31.88 -11.73
CA ALA A 341 38.58 -33.25 -11.43
C ALA A 341 39.35 -33.89 -10.27
N ARG A 342 40.58 -33.45 -9.99
CA ARG A 342 41.36 -33.94 -8.82
C ARG A 342 40.75 -33.59 -7.48
N LEU A 343 39.85 -32.61 -7.45
CA LEU A 343 39.14 -32.16 -6.24
C LEU A 343 37.73 -32.74 -6.13
N ALA A 344 37.37 -33.67 -7.02
CA ALA A 344 36.05 -34.31 -6.98
C ALA A 344 35.76 -34.92 -5.60
N GLY A 345 34.55 -34.77 -5.12
CA GLY A 345 34.12 -35.22 -3.81
C GLY A 345 34.54 -34.33 -2.64
N THR A 346 35.36 -33.32 -2.82
CA THR A 346 35.83 -32.44 -1.75
C THR A 346 34.67 -31.51 -1.26
N PRO A 347 34.38 -31.49 0.06
CA PRO A 347 33.44 -30.55 0.63
C PRO A 347 34.00 -29.13 0.59
N VAL A 348 33.21 -28.20 0.09
CA VAL A 348 33.59 -26.79 -0.07
C VAL A 348 32.57 -25.85 0.52
N THR A 349 33.02 -24.65 0.86
CA THR A 349 32.17 -23.50 1.23
C THR A 349 32.39 -22.41 0.18
N LEU A 350 31.31 -21.97 -0.44
CA LEU A 350 31.30 -20.84 -1.35
C LEU A 350 30.96 -19.59 -0.54
N LEU A 351 31.78 -18.56 -0.60
CA LEU A 351 31.54 -17.23 -0.12
C LEU A 351 31.21 -16.38 -1.35
N ILE A 352 29.95 -15.94 -1.44
CA ILE A 352 29.43 -15.28 -2.64
C ILE A 352 29.06 -13.84 -2.29
N ASP A 353 29.75 -12.89 -2.89
CA ASP A 353 29.46 -11.48 -2.81
C ASP A 353 29.15 -10.95 -4.21
N ASN A 354 27.86 -10.90 -4.52
CA ASN A 354 27.36 -10.56 -5.84
C ASN A 354 28.00 -11.47 -6.93
N LEU A 355 28.91 -10.93 -7.75
CA LEU A 355 29.68 -11.68 -8.76
C LEU A 355 31.03 -12.19 -8.23
N HIS A 356 31.49 -11.69 -7.10
CA HIS A 356 32.73 -12.16 -6.48
C HIS A 356 32.48 -13.46 -5.71
N ILE A 357 33.18 -14.51 -6.07
CA ILE A 357 33.00 -15.83 -5.50
C ILE A 357 34.34 -16.33 -4.99
N ARG A 358 34.39 -16.70 -3.71
CA ARG A 358 35.51 -17.41 -3.10
C ARG A 358 35.05 -18.82 -2.73
N ILE A 359 35.82 -19.80 -3.14
CA ILE A 359 35.55 -21.20 -2.87
C ILE A 359 36.68 -21.74 -1.99
N ILE A 360 36.31 -22.12 -0.77
CA ILE A 360 37.26 -22.61 0.22
C ILE A 360 36.98 -24.08 0.57
N GLN A 361 38.01 -24.85 0.84
CA GLN A 361 37.88 -26.20 1.33
C GLN A 361 37.34 -26.17 2.76
N ARG A 362 36.24 -26.90 3.01
CA ARG A 362 35.48 -26.76 4.24
C ARG A 362 36.26 -27.13 5.51
N HIS A 363 37.08 -28.17 5.45
CA HIS A 363 37.80 -28.67 6.64
C HIS A 363 39.10 -27.93 6.91
N THR A 364 39.80 -27.46 5.86
CA THR A 364 41.12 -26.84 5.99
C THR A 364 41.05 -25.30 5.97
N GLY A 365 39.95 -24.73 5.49
CA GLY A 365 39.84 -23.27 5.25
C GLY A 365 40.67 -22.78 4.07
N GLN A 366 41.35 -23.69 3.32
CA GLN A 366 42.20 -23.33 2.20
C GLN A 366 41.37 -22.76 1.05
N LEU A 367 41.79 -21.60 0.50
CA LEU A 367 41.20 -21.02 -0.69
C LEU A 367 41.53 -21.90 -1.91
N ILE A 368 40.51 -22.49 -2.51
CA ILE A 368 40.65 -23.31 -3.74
C ILE A 368 40.60 -22.38 -4.98
N ARG A 369 39.68 -21.46 -4.99
CA ARG A 369 39.49 -20.53 -6.12
C ARG A 369 38.82 -19.25 -5.69
N GLU A 370 39.26 -18.15 -6.30
CA GLU A 370 38.57 -16.86 -6.29
C GLU A 370 38.31 -16.46 -7.75
N LEU A 371 37.10 -15.96 -8.05
CA LEU A 371 36.72 -15.52 -9.39
C LEU A 371 35.63 -14.45 -9.35
N ILE A 372 35.56 -13.69 -10.43
CA ILE A 372 34.38 -12.87 -10.75
C ILE A 372 33.54 -13.67 -11.75
N LEU A 373 32.29 -13.98 -11.35
CA LEU A 373 31.35 -14.71 -12.21
C LEU A 373 31.07 -13.89 -13.48
N ASP A 374 31.22 -14.49 -14.64
CA ASP A 374 30.74 -13.95 -15.90
C ASP A 374 29.29 -14.42 -16.14
N PRO A 375 28.29 -13.52 -16.00
CA PRO A 375 26.88 -13.92 -16.14
C PRO A 375 26.50 -14.37 -17.57
N SER A 376 27.32 -14.03 -18.58
CA SER A 376 27.06 -14.41 -19.95
C SER A 376 27.41 -15.88 -20.28
N ARG A 377 28.24 -16.51 -19.41
CA ARG A 377 28.74 -17.87 -19.61
C ARG A 377 28.15 -18.85 -18.61
N ASP A 378 27.64 -19.99 -19.06
CA ASP A 378 27.15 -21.05 -18.19
C ASP A 378 28.29 -21.78 -17.45
N TYR A 379 29.43 -21.95 -18.13
CA TYR A 379 30.62 -22.56 -17.55
C TYR A 379 31.73 -21.55 -17.31
N GLN A 380 32.25 -21.50 -16.06
CA GLN A 380 33.36 -20.65 -15.64
C GLN A 380 34.66 -21.46 -15.65
N PRO A 381 35.48 -21.38 -16.69
CA PRO A 381 36.73 -22.18 -16.85
C PRO A 381 37.75 -21.80 -15.76
N ARG A 382 38.65 -22.71 -15.43
CA ARG A 382 39.66 -22.51 -14.36
C ARG A 382 40.65 -21.38 -14.57
N GLY A 383 40.73 -20.81 -15.76
CA GLY A 383 41.70 -19.75 -16.11
C GLY A 383 43.14 -20.23 -16.22
N LEU A 384 43.40 -21.54 -16.12
CA LEU A 384 44.72 -22.11 -16.42
C LEU A 384 44.89 -22.20 -17.91
N SER A 385 46.10 -21.85 -18.41
CA SER A 385 46.47 -22.08 -19.79
C SER A 385 46.18 -23.55 -20.19
N PRO A 386 45.72 -23.80 -21.43
CA PRO A 386 45.56 -25.17 -21.90
C PRO A 386 46.89 -25.91 -21.71
N GLY A 387 46.86 -27.03 -21.00
CA GLY A 387 48.05 -27.89 -20.89
C GLY A 387 48.52 -28.34 -22.28
N PRO A 388 49.75 -28.77 -22.45
CA PRO A 388 50.25 -29.23 -23.70
C PRO A 388 49.28 -30.21 -24.37
N PRO A 389 49.09 -30.16 -25.68
CA PRO A 389 48.15 -31.02 -26.38
C PRO A 389 48.47 -32.48 -26.04
N LYS A 390 47.46 -33.26 -25.69
CA LYS A 390 47.61 -34.71 -25.51
C LYS A 390 48.21 -35.26 -26.78
N LYS A 391 49.40 -35.86 -26.67
CA LYS A 391 49.99 -36.65 -27.76
C LYS A 391 48.95 -37.68 -28.17
N THR A 392 48.35 -37.51 -29.32
CA THR A 392 47.59 -38.56 -30.00
C THR A 392 48.56 -39.68 -30.28
N THR A 393 48.45 -40.79 -29.62
CA THR A 393 49.11 -42.06 -30.00
C THR A 393 48.67 -42.37 -31.42
N ALA A 394 49.63 -42.33 -32.34
CA ALA A 394 49.40 -42.69 -33.73
C ALA A 394 48.85 -44.12 -33.78
N THR A 395 47.66 -44.30 -34.22
CA THR A 395 47.06 -45.57 -34.57
C THR A 395 47.69 -46.03 -35.86
N THR A 396 48.41 -47.13 -35.82
CA THR A 396 48.96 -47.85 -36.96
C THR A 396 47.91 -48.05 -38.07
N PRO A 397 48.18 -47.83 -39.34
CA PRO A 397 47.17 -48.03 -40.38
C PRO A 397 46.91 -49.54 -40.57
N GLY A 398 45.65 -49.93 -40.32
CA GLY A 398 45.17 -51.25 -40.73
C GLY A 398 44.97 -51.37 -42.22
N PRO A 399 45.02 -52.59 -42.82
CA PRO A 399 45.04 -52.78 -44.25
C PRO A 399 43.77 -52.38 -44.98
N ALA A 400 43.91 -51.85 -46.17
CA ALA A 400 42.88 -51.33 -47.06
C ALA A 400 41.75 -52.34 -47.36
N PRO A 401 40.50 -51.97 -47.36
CA PRO A 401 39.39 -52.83 -47.81
C PRO A 401 39.38 -52.87 -49.37
N ARG A 402 39.24 -54.09 -49.87
CA ARG A 402 39.10 -54.43 -51.34
C ARG A 402 37.81 -53.80 -51.89
N SER A 403 37.90 -53.28 -53.10
CA SER A 403 36.87 -52.80 -53.97
C SER A 403 35.80 -53.84 -54.25
N ALA A 404 34.53 -53.53 -54.18
CA ALA A 404 33.41 -54.28 -54.72
C ALA A 404 32.63 -53.40 -55.75
N PRO A 405 32.00 -54.02 -56.73
CA PRO A 405 31.74 -53.35 -58.01
C PRO A 405 30.46 -52.52 -58.03
N GLN A 406 30.54 -51.58 -58.97
CA GLN A 406 29.43 -50.72 -59.40
C GLN A 406 28.27 -51.51 -59.96
N ARG A 407 27.02 -51.22 -59.50
CA ARG A 407 25.84 -51.45 -60.30
C ARG A 407 25.03 -50.16 -60.49
N ALA A 408 24.64 -49.97 -61.70
CA ALA A 408 24.00 -48.82 -62.29
C ALA A 408 22.53 -48.66 -61.95
N THR A 409 22.12 -47.43 -61.88
CA THR A 409 20.86 -46.81 -62.33
C THR A 409 19.57 -47.58 -62.39
N ALA A 410 18.52 -47.04 -61.73
CA ALA A 410 17.25 -46.73 -62.38
C ALA A 410 16.42 -45.76 -61.57
N ALA A 411 16.07 -44.68 -62.23
CA ALA A 411 15.09 -43.70 -61.77
C ALA A 411 13.67 -44.27 -61.91
N VAL A 412 12.80 -44.04 -60.95
CA VAL A 412 11.34 -44.08 -61.17
C VAL A 412 10.70 -42.91 -60.43
N VAL A 413 10.14 -42.05 -61.24
CA VAL A 413 9.16 -41.02 -60.94
C VAL A 413 7.79 -41.66 -60.70
N LYS A 414 7.03 -41.25 -59.72
CA LYS A 414 5.56 -41.11 -59.73
C LYS A 414 5.09 -40.43 -58.41
N THR A 415 4.65 -39.20 -58.54
CA THR A 415 3.28 -38.68 -58.61
C THR A 415 2.33 -39.06 -57.46
N GLY A 416 2.00 -38.13 -56.66
CA GLY A 416 0.71 -37.56 -56.38
C GLY A 416 -0.36 -38.38 -55.63
N ARG A 417 -0.79 -37.87 -54.51
CA ARG A 417 -2.21 -37.54 -54.23
C ARG A 417 -2.43 -37.16 -52.75
N ARG A 418 -3.06 -36.04 -52.56
CA ARG A 418 -3.86 -35.62 -51.37
C ARG A 418 -5.27 -36.19 -51.46
N PRO A 419 -6.16 -35.87 -50.52
CA PRO A 419 -6.45 -36.36 -49.18
C PRO A 419 -7.79 -37.16 -49.14
N PRO A 420 -8.50 -37.41 -48.07
CA PRO A 420 -9.52 -36.49 -47.60
C PRO A 420 -9.77 -36.41 -46.10
N GLU A 421 -10.52 -35.36 -45.75
CA GLU A 421 -11.21 -35.00 -44.53
C GLU A 421 -12.22 -36.06 -44.07
N GLY A 422 -12.60 -35.98 -42.80
CA GLY A 422 -13.77 -36.65 -42.24
C GLY A 422 -13.97 -36.47 -40.74
N HIS A 423 -14.71 -35.40 -40.35
CA HIS A 423 -15.80 -35.32 -39.36
C HIS A 423 -15.78 -36.08 -38.01
N ARG A 424 -15.79 -35.25 -36.99
CA ARG A 424 -16.66 -35.14 -35.79
C ARG A 424 -17.47 -36.37 -35.32
N PRO A 425 -17.93 -36.43 -34.04
CA PRO A 425 -18.63 -35.35 -33.30
C PRO A 425 -17.81 -34.72 -32.17
#